data_5e137561eb32cb627422fd6669e0a73f
#
_entry.id   5e137561eb32cb627422fd6669e0a73f
#
_cell.length_a   1.000
_cell.length_b   1.000
_cell.length_c   1.000
_cell.angle_alpha   90.00
_cell.angle_beta   90.00
_cell.angle_gamma   90.00
#
_symmetry.space_group_name_H-M   'P 1'
#
loop_
_entity.id
_entity.type
_entity.pdbx_description
1 polymer ?
#
loop_
_entity_poly.entity_id
_entity_poly.type
_entity_poly.pdbx_seq_one_letter_code
_entity_poly.pdbx_strand_id
1 'polypeptide(L)'
;MKVVDVERIIVDVPFTKRQQKIAAREVYNWAVLELCKVETDTGHVGWGETVIHYTWARVTDAAVERVMGQSPAAHMNDDSLGAGLQMALFDVVGKALEVPVYELLGTKVRDWVPISWWSIDASPKDWAAEAKDAVKKGYTSFKTKPRPWWDIVAQVDAISKVVPAHFKLDLDPNATWQNAATAIPIIKKLEKYERVAMYETPIPQHDVLGNRQIRAVSNRPIAMHFGSPPYMTHVREEVCDGYVVCAGKSQVMRQGMLSAEAQMPFWLQLVGNGLTTTWAAHLGAVLTHATWPTITCMNLYSHQLLKKKINVVGGYHEVPKGPGLGVKIDEKAVAKYRVNEKTLKKFSDEGSLYDRPDPRIINSIVYTDGSCIHMGRSSQGYSYFGTGNGPAYAEGVRLVARPDDGSKEWAALYKRAIEHPVRDRWKP
;
A
#
# COMPACT_ATOMS: atom_id res chain seq x y z
N MET A 1 -25.35 23.17 9.27
CA MET A 1 -24.29 22.26 9.80
C MET A 1 -22.94 22.90 9.53
N LYS A 2 -22.17 23.16 10.59
CA LYS A 2 -20.82 23.75 10.57
C LYS A 2 -19.88 22.87 11.38
N VAL A 3 -18.63 22.77 11.00
CA VAL A 3 -17.58 22.09 11.77
C VAL A 3 -17.31 22.89 13.04
N VAL A 4 -17.39 22.24 14.21
CA VAL A 4 -17.12 22.87 15.51
C VAL A 4 -15.87 22.31 16.19
N ASP A 5 -15.45 21.09 15.82
CA ASP A 5 -14.22 20.49 16.32
C ASP A 5 -13.61 19.53 15.29
N VAL A 6 -12.28 19.44 15.32
CA VAL A 6 -11.49 18.50 14.53
C VAL A 6 -10.40 17.92 15.42
N GLU A 7 -10.60 16.70 15.92
CA GLU A 7 -9.60 15.97 16.70
C GLU A 7 -8.74 15.08 15.79
N ARG A 8 -7.42 15.19 15.91
CA ARG A 8 -6.44 14.30 15.24
C ARG A 8 -5.85 13.36 16.28
N ILE A 9 -6.11 12.06 16.13
CA ILE A 9 -5.76 11.03 17.10
C ILE A 9 -4.68 10.13 16.49
N ILE A 10 -3.48 10.17 17.03
CA ILE A 10 -2.41 9.26 16.61
C ILE A 10 -2.59 7.93 17.30
N VAL A 11 -2.66 6.86 16.51
CA VAL A 11 -2.72 5.47 17.01
C VAL A 11 -1.58 4.65 16.42
N ASP A 12 -0.99 3.79 17.25
CA ASP A 12 0.03 2.82 16.83
C ASP A 12 -0.58 1.43 16.89
N VAL A 13 -1.08 0.95 15.75
CA VAL A 13 -1.77 -0.34 15.65
C VAL A 13 -0.76 -1.42 15.23
N PRO A 14 -0.43 -2.38 16.11
CA PRO A 14 0.57 -3.39 15.76
C PRO A 14 0.13 -4.23 14.58
N PHE A 15 1.09 -4.62 13.75
CA PHE A 15 0.85 -5.58 12.70
C PHE A 15 0.58 -6.99 13.25
N THR A 16 0.06 -7.87 12.42
CA THR A 16 -0.02 -9.30 12.74
C THR A 16 1.38 -9.87 12.96
N LYS A 17 1.50 -10.93 13.78
CA LYS A 17 2.82 -11.45 14.23
C LYS A 17 3.82 -11.72 13.10
N ARG A 18 3.37 -12.25 11.94
CA ARG A 18 4.24 -12.50 10.79
C ARG A 18 4.57 -11.21 10.08
N GLN A 19 3.58 -10.37 9.83
CA GLN A 19 3.79 -9.07 9.20
C GLN A 19 4.68 -8.13 10.01
N GLN A 20 4.63 -8.22 11.35
CA GLN A 20 5.55 -7.47 12.23
C GLN A 20 7.02 -7.79 11.92
N LYS A 21 7.34 -9.06 11.63
CA LYS A 21 8.71 -9.48 11.25
C LYS A 21 9.07 -9.06 9.82
N ILE A 22 8.14 -9.25 8.89
CA ILE A 22 8.35 -8.92 7.48
C ILE A 22 8.54 -7.41 7.31
N ALA A 23 7.62 -6.63 7.86
CA ALA A 23 7.60 -5.18 7.75
C ALA A 23 8.71 -4.46 8.53
N ALA A 24 9.35 -5.11 9.49
CA ALA A 24 10.42 -4.52 10.29
C ALA A 24 11.58 -3.95 9.46
N ARG A 25 11.79 -4.46 8.24
CA ARG A 25 12.89 -4.05 7.36
C ARG A 25 12.60 -2.77 6.56
N GLU A 26 11.33 -2.41 6.33
CA GLU A 26 11.01 -1.33 5.39
C GLU A 26 9.79 -0.49 5.80
N VAL A 27 8.66 -1.12 6.10
CA VAL A 27 7.38 -0.44 6.30
C VAL A 27 6.88 -0.51 7.76
N TYR A 28 7.78 -0.67 8.71
CA TYR A 28 7.46 -0.83 10.14
C TYR A 28 6.63 0.35 10.70
N ASN A 29 6.85 1.56 10.19
CA ASN A 29 6.18 2.77 10.63
C ASN A 29 4.78 2.97 10.01
N TRP A 30 4.37 2.15 9.03
CA TRP A 30 2.98 2.18 8.53
C TRP A 30 1.96 1.72 9.59
N ALA A 31 2.42 1.18 10.70
CA ALA A 31 1.57 0.87 11.84
C ALA A 31 1.01 2.13 12.53
N VAL A 32 1.62 3.30 12.29
CA VAL A 32 1.21 4.59 12.86
C VAL A 32 0.20 5.27 11.94
N LEU A 33 -1.01 5.44 12.46
CA LEU A 33 -2.13 6.06 11.76
C LEU A 33 -2.54 7.36 12.48
N GLU A 34 -3.00 8.34 11.71
CA GLU A 34 -3.76 9.47 12.23
C GLU A 34 -5.24 9.24 11.91
N LEU A 35 -6.07 9.19 12.95
CA LEU A 35 -7.52 9.25 12.82
C LEU A 35 -7.95 10.71 12.92
N CYS A 36 -8.83 11.13 12.03
CA CYS A 36 -9.43 12.44 12.05
C CYS A 36 -10.91 12.31 12.45
N LYS A 37 -11.30 12.93 13.58
CA LYS A 37 -12.68 12.98 14.06
C LYS A 37 -13.19 14.40 13.88
N VAL A 38 -14.27 14.59 13.12
CA VAL A 38 -14.92 15.87 12.87
C VAL A 38 -16.25 15.90 13.57
N GLU A 39 -16.50 16.94 14.39
CA GLU A 39 -17.79 17.19 15.02
C GLU A 39 -18.45 18.45 14.44
N THR A 40 -19.78 18.44 14.37
CA THR A 40 -20.56 19.55 13.82
C THR A 40 -21.54 20.12 14.86
N ASP A 41 -21.96 21.38 14.66
CA ASP A 41 -22.97 22.07 15.47
C ASP A 41 -24.34 21.39 15.49
N THR A 42 -24.57 20.42 14.62
CA THR A 42 -25.78 19.57 14.59
C THR A 42 -25.59 18.23 15.28
N GLY A 43 -24.44 17.98 15.93
CA GLY A 43 -24.14 16.75 16.67
C GLY A 43 -23.73 15.56 15.81
N HIS A 44 -23.57 15.74 14.50
CA HIS A 44 -23.02 14.67 13.65
C HIS A 44 -21.51 14.57 13.78
N VAL A 45 -21.00 13.32 13.75
CA VAL A 45 -19.58 13.00 13.89
C VAL A 45 -19.10 12.20 12.69
N GLY A 46 -18.07 12.71 12.01
CA GLY A 46 -17.39 12.04 10.89
C GLY A 46 -16.01 11.51 11.29
N TRP A 47 -15.59 10.43 10.64
CA TRP A 47 -14.29 9.80 10.87
C TRP A 47 -13.52 9.58 9.58
N GLY A 48 -12.20 9.75 9.66
CA GLY A 48 -11.28 9.44 8.58
C GLY A 48 -9.93 8.93 9.08
N GLU A 49 -9.07 8.51 8.17
CA GLU A 49 -7.83 7.81 8.50
C GLU A 49 -6.72 8.16 7.52
N THR A 50 -5.50 8.29 8.01
CA THR A 50 -4.28 8.49 7.20
C THR A 50 -3.15 7.63 7.75
N VAL A 51 -2.36 6.97 6.90
CA VAL A 51 -1.06 6.40 7.26
C VAL A 51 -0.03 7.53 7.23
N ILE A 52 0.48 7.94 8.40
CA ILE A 52 1.28 9.16 8.54
C ILE A 52 2.59 9.09 7.71
N HIS A 53 3.26 7.95 7.74
CA HIS A 53 4.58 7.75 7.14
C HIS A 53 4.48 7.10 5.74
N TYR A 54 3.49 7.55 4.96
CA TYR A 54 3.29 7.11 3.58
C TYR A 54 2.99 8.30 2.65
N THR A 55 2.66 8.05 1.39
CA THR A 55 2.51 9.06 0.34
C THR A 55 1.29 10.00 0.49
N TRP A 56 0.38 9.70 1.42
CA TRP A 56 -0.85 10.48 1.62
C TRP A 56 -0.57 11.74 2.42
N ALA A 57 -1.25 12.82 2.04
CA ALA A 57 -1.16 14.07 2.76
C ALA A 57 -1.72 13.90 4.19
N ARG A 58 -0.90 14.25 5.18
CA ARG A 58 -1.32 14.38 6.57
C ARG A 58 -2.24 15.59 6.73
N VAL A 59 -3.16 15.52 7.70
CA VAL A 59 -3.97 16.67 8.10
C VAL A 59 -3.09 17.69 8.82
N THR A 60 -2.97 18.90 8.28
CA THR A 60 -2.19 20.02 8.86
C THR A 60 -3.07 20.94 9.71
N ASP A 61 -2.46 21.78 10.57
CA ASP A 61 -3.20 22.80 11.32
C ASP A 61 -3.92 23.77 10.38
N ALA A 62 -3.27 24.20 9.31
CA ALA A 62 -3.88 25.05 8.29
C ALA A 62 -5.08 24.39 7.59
N ALA A 63 -5.09 23.07 7.42
CA ALA A 63 -6.23 22.35 6.89
C ALA A 63 -7.39 22.32 7.89
N VAL A 64 -7.11 22.17 9.18
CA VAL A 64 -8.10 22.24 10.26
C VAL A 64 -8.70 23.66 10.34
N GLU A 65 -7.88 24.69 10.42
CA GLU A 65 -8.31 26.09 10.47
C GLU A 65 -9.24 26.44 9.32
N ARG A 66 -8.95 25.94 8.11
CA ARG A 66 -9.74 26.21 6.90
C ARG A 66 -11.17 25.67 6.96
N VAL A 67 -11.42 24.59 7.69
CA VAL A 67 -12.75 23.97 7.78
C VAL A 67 -13.52 24.40 9.03
N MET A 68 -12.84 24.91 10.07
CA MET A 68 -13.48 25.35 11.31
C MET A 68 -14.52 26.45 11.08
N GLY A 69 -15.72 26.27 11.64
CA GLY A 69 -16.88 27.18 11.46
C GLY A 69 -17.51 27.13 10.07
N GLN A 70 -16.97 26.32 9.14
CA GLN A 70 -17.47 26.22 7.77
C GLN A 70 -18.40 25.01 7.59
N SER A 71 -19.14 24.99 6.48
CA SER A 71 -19.89 23.80 6.07
C SER A 71 -18.95 22.69 5.59
N PRO A 72 -19.04 21.48 6.14
CA PRO A 72 -18.20 20.38 5.67
C PRO A 72 -18.40 20.06 4.18
N ALA A 73 -19.62 20.27 3.64
CA ALA A 73 -19.90 20.04 2.21
C ALA A 73 -19.15 21.00 1.28
N ALA A 74 -18.81 22.21 1.76
CA ALA A 74 -18.05 23.19 0.96
C ALA A 74 -16.59 22.77 0.74
N HIS A 75 -16.05 21.92 1.63
CA HIS A 75 -14.64 21.57 1.65
C HIS A 75 -14.35 20.08 1.35
N MET A 76 -15.35 19.19 1.40
CA MET A 76 -15.12 17.74 1.26
C MET A 76 -14.47 17.32 -0.07
N ASN A 77 -14.51 18.17 -1.10
CA ASN A 77 -13.87 17.90 -2.40
C ASN A 77 -12.45 18.49 -2.53
N ASP A 78 -11.92 19.11 -1.48
CA ASP A 78 -10.56 19.66 -1.48
C ASP A 78 -9.53 18.61 -1.06
N ASP A 79 -8.79 18.08 -2.01
CA ASP A 79 -7.76 17.04 -1.79
C ASP A 79 -6.58 17.57 -0.94
N SER A 80 -6.39 18.89 -0.82
CA SER A 80 -5.31 19.48 -0.04
C SER A 80 -5.54 19.45 1.48
N LEU A 81 -6.71 19.01 1.92
CA LEU A 81 -7.03 18.87 3.36
C LEU A 81 -6.30 17.70 4.03
N GLY A 82 -5.78 16.78 3.25
CA GLY A 82 -5.26 15.50 3.75
C GLY A 82 -6.34 14.41 3.80
N ALA A 83 -5.91 13.17 3.65
CA ALA A 83 -6.81 12.04 3.46
C ALA A 83 -7.80 11.85 4.62
N GLY A 84 -7.32 11.94 5.87
CA GLY A 84 -8.14 11.73 7.06
C GLY A 84 -9.26 12.78 7.18
N LEU A 85 -8.94 14.06 7.00
CA LEU A 85 -9.94 15.13 7.10
C LEU A 85 -10.94 15.05 5.96
N GLN A 86 -10.49 14.88 4.71
CA GLN A 86 -11.38 14.74 3.56
C GLN A 86 -12.37 13.58 3.76
N MET A 87 -11.90 12.42 4.18
CA MET A 87 -12.74 11.24 4.46
C MET A 87 -13.75 11.52 5.56
N ALA A 88 -13.35 12.20 6.66
CA ALA A 88 -14.23 12.56 7.77
C ALA A 88 -15.33 13.56 7.35
N LEU A 89 -15.00 14.49 6.45
CA LEU A 89 -16.01 15.43 5.91
C LEU A 89 -17.06 14.69 5.05
N PHE A 90 -16.66 13.73 4.22
CA PHE A 90 -17.61 12.89 3.49
C PHE A 90 -18.47 12.05 4.44
N ASP A 91 -17.87 11.47 5.47
CA ASP A 91 -18.59 10.66 6.46
C ASP A 91 -19.65 11.48 7.20
N VAL A 92 -19.30 12.69 7.68
CA VAL A 92 -20.25 13.53 8.41
C VAL A 92 -21.36 14.08 7.52
N VAL A 93 -21.05 14.43 6.27
CA VAL A 93 -22.09 14.89 5.30
C VAL A 93 -23.04 13.74 4.96
N GLY A 94 -22.54 12.56 4.69
CA GLY A 94 -23.37 11.39 4.42
C GLY A 94 -24.25 11.02 5.61
N LYS A 95 -23.76 11.13 6.84
CA LYS A 95 -24.56 10.93 8.07
C LYS A 95 -25.66 11.98 8.23
N ALA A 96 -25.35 13.25 7.97
CA ALA A 96 -26.32 14.32 8.09
C ALA A 96 -27.44 14.26 7.03
N LEU A 97 -27.13 13.72 5.86
CA LEU A 97 -28.11 13.49 4.78
C LEU A 97 -28.77 12.11 4.85
N GLU A 98 -28.36 11.26 5.81
CA GLU A 98 -28.81 9.87 5.95
C GLU A 98 -28.54 8.99 4.71
N VAL A 99 -27.48 9.30 3.94
CA VAL A 99 -27.07 8.56 2.74
C VAL A 99 -25.67 7.97 2.90
N PRO A 100 -25.36 6.84 2.28
CA PRO A 100 -24.00 6.32 2.23
C PRO A 100 -23.11 7.18 1.35
N VAL A 101 -21.80 7.21 1.65
CA VAL A 101 -20.82 8.07 0.95
C VAL A 101 -20.84 7.87 -0.57
N TYR A 102 -21.06 6.67 -1.09
CA TYR A 102 -21.07 6.47 -2.54
C TYR A 102 -22.16 7.31 -3.25
N GLU A 103 -23.25 7.65 -2.60
CA GLU A 103 -24.29 8.52 -3.18
C GLU A 103 -23.83 9.98 -3.32
N LEU A 104 -22.85 10.42 -2.50
CA LEU A 104 -22.18 11.71 -2.64
C LEU A 104 -21.11 11.73 -3.73
N LEU A 105 -20.68 10.54 -4.19
CA LEU A 105 -19.63 10.38 -5.19
C LEU A 105 -20.17 10.20 -6.61
N GLY A 106 -21.31 9.51 -6.74
CA GLY A 106 -21.93 9.26 -8.05
C GLY A 106 -22.90 8.07 -8.03
N THR A 107 -23.33 7.65 -9.21
CA THR A 107 -24.23 6.51 -9.36
C THR A 107 -23.50 5.20 -9.04
N LYS A 108 -24.05 4.41 -8.14
CA LYS A 108 -23.52 3.11 -7.77
C LYS A 108 -23.63 2.13 -8.94
N VAL A 109 -22.52 1.49 -9.31
CA VAL A 109 -22.42 0.50 -10.39
C VAL A 109 -22.16 -0.92 -9.86
N ARG A 110 -21.79 -1.08 -8.58
CA ARG A 110 -21.56 -2.40 -7.97
C ARG A 110 -21.80 -2.41 -6.46
N ASP A 111 -22.18 -3.55 -5.93
CA ASP A 111 -22.39 -3.80 -4.49
C ASP A 111 -21.16 -4.41 -3.80
N TRP A 112 -20.24 -4.99 -4.57
CA TRP A 112 -19.04 -5.68 -4.10
C TRP A 112 -17.83 -5.17 -4.84
N VAL A 113 -16.76 -4.84 -4.09
CA VAL A 113 -15.50 -4.30 -4.63
C VAL A 113 -14.41 -5.35 -4.49
N PRO A 114 -13.63 -5.63 -5.55
CA PRO A 114 -12.53 -6.59 -5.47
C PRO A 114 -11.40 -6.03 -4.60
N ILE A 115 -10.79 -6.90 -3.79
CA ILE A 115 -9.69 -6.55 -2.88
C ILE A 115 -8.61 -7.62 -2.88
N SER A 116 -7.35 -7.22 -2.82
CA SER A 116 -6.19 -8.10 -2.76
C SER A 116 -5.54 -8.13 -1.39
N TRP A 117 -4.97 -9.26 -1.03
CA TRP A 117 -3.97 -9.35 0.04
C TRP A 117 -2.70 -8.61 -0.37
N TRP A 118 -1.92 -8.11 0.60
CA TRP A 118 -0.68 -7.41 0.33
C TRP A 118 0.43 -7.82 1.31
N SER A 119 1.68 -7.86 0.86
CA SER A 119 2.87 -7.92 1.70
C SER A 119 4.03 -7.24 1.00
N ILE A 120 4.91 -6.62 1.81
CA ILE A 120 6.25 -6.25 1.33
C ILE A 120 7.05 -7.53 1.04
N ASP A 121 8.21 -7.40 0.42
CA ASP A 121 9.06 -8.54 0.08
C ASP A 121 9.40 -9.41 1.30
N ALA A 122 9.35 -10.71 1.11
CA ALA A 122 9.61 -11.68 2.16
C ALA A 122 10.19 -12.98 1.59
N SER A 123 10.62 -13.88 2.48
CA SER A 123 11.10 -15.20 2.07
C SER A 123 10.00 -16.00 1.34
N PRO A 124 10.37 -16.95 0.45
CA PRO A 124 9.40 -17.85 -0.17
C PRO A 124 8.46 -18.53 0.85
N LYS A 125 9.01 -18.94 2.00
CA LYS A 125 8.26 -19.56 3.10
C LYS A 125 7.24 -18.61 3.71
N ASP A 126 7.62 -17.35 3.95
CA ASP A 126 6.72 -16.37 4.57
C ASP A 126 5.61 -15.96 3.62
N TRP A 127 5.90 -15.74 2.33
CA TRP A 127 4.86 -15.44 1.34
C TRP A 127 3.90 -16.63 1.13
N ALA A 128 4.40 -17.88 1.14
CA ALA A 128 3.53 -19.04 1.10
C ALA A 128 2.59 -19.09 2.32
N ALA A 129 3.08 -18.74 3.50
CA ALA A 129 2.28 -18.67 4.71
C ALA A 129 1.26 -17.51 4.68
N GLU A 130 1.64 -16.32 4.16
CA GLU A 130 0.72 -15.20 3.92
C GLU A 130 -0.38 -15.56 2.92
N ALA A 131 -0.03 -16.22 1.82
CA ALA A 131 -0.99 -16.68 0.82
C ALA A 131 -2.00 -17.68 1.38
N LYS A 132 -1.57 -18.62 2.25
CA LYS A 132 -2.48 -19.51 2.99
C LYS A 132 -3.46 -18.72 3.87
N ASP A 133 -2.98 -17.71 4.57
CA ASP A 133 -3.83 -16.89 5.43
C ASP A 133 -4.78 -16.03 4.61
N ALA A 134 -4.35 -15.53 3.44
CA ALA A 134 -5.20 -14.82 2.49
C ALA A 134 -6.39 -15.70 2.04
N VAL A 135 -6.10 -16.93 1.59
CA VAL A 135 -7.14 -17.91 1.19
C VAL A 135 -8.14 -18.17 2.33
N LYS A 136 -7.64 -18.41 3.56
CA LYS A 136 -8.48 -18.64 4.75
C LYS A 136 -9.39 -17.45 5.06
N LYS A 137 -8.97 -16.24 4.72
CA LYS A 137 -9.72 -15.00 4.94
C LYS A 137 -10.55 -14.57 3.72
N GLY A 138 -10.73 -15.45 2.73
CA GLY A 138 -11.59 -15.24 1.59
C GLY A 138 -11.00 -14.45 0.42
N TYR A 139 -9.69 -14.12 0.46
CA TYR A 139 -9.00 -13.46 -0.64
C TYR A 139 -8.68 -14.45 -1.77
N THR A 140 -8.71 -13.95 -3.00
CA THR A 140 -8.39 -14.71 -4.23
C THR A 140 -7.18 -14.15 -4.96
N SER A 141 -6.59 -13.07 -4.46
CA SER A 141 -5.39 -12.46 -5.03
C SER A 141 -4.42 -11.96 -3.94
N PHE A 142 -3.16 -11.85 -4.32
CA PHE A 142 -2.09 -11.38 -3.48
C PHE A 142 -1.15 -10.49 -4.27
N LYS A 143 -1.12 -9.19 -3.95
CA LYS A 143 -0.12 -8.26 -4.45
C LYS A 143 1.17 -8.41 -3.67
N THR A 144 2.25 -8.72 -4.37
CA THR A 144 3.58 -8.99 -3.83
C THR A 144 4.62 -8.00 -4.35
N LYS A 145 5.72 -7.88 -3.65
CA LYS A 145 6.84 -6.99 -3.97
C LYS A 145 8.10 -7.83 -4.29
N PRO A 146 8.20 -8.44 -5.50
CA PRO A 146 9.40 -9.18 -5.89
C PRO A 146 10.59 -8.22 -5.98
N ARG A 147 11.67 -8.58 -5.30
CA ARG A 147 12.87 -7.77 -5.22
C ARG A 147 14.10 -8.56 -5.68
N PRO A 148 15.14 -7.92 -6.24
CA PRO A 148 16.36 -8.59 -6.69
C PRO A 148 17.10 -9.37 -5.61
N TRP A 149 16.83 -9.11 -4.35
CA TRP A 149 17.41 -9.82 -3.20
C TRP A 149 16.64 -11.05 -2.75
N TRP A 150 15.65 -11.47 -3.55
CA TRP A 150 14.93 -12.72 -3.39
C TRP A 150 14.83 -13.44 -4.72
N ASP A 151 14.88 -14.77 -4.69
CA ASP A 151 14.54 -15.59 -5.84
C ASP A 151 13.02 -15.57 -6.08
N ILE A 152 12.57 -14.72 -7.02
CA ILE A 152 11.14 -14.56 -7.33
C ILE A 152 10.51 -15.84 -7.86
N VAL A 153 11.26 -16.67 -8.59
CA VAL A 153 10.73 -17.94 -9.11
C VAL A 153 10.46 -18.88 -7.95
N ALA A 154 11.38 -18.97 -6.99
CA ALA A 154 11.17 -19.75 -5.77
C ALA A 154 10.04 -19.21 -4.91
N GLN A 155 9.83 -17.88 -4.86
CA GLN A 155 8.70 -17.26 -4.15
C GLN A 155 7.35 -17.66 -4.79
N VAL A 156 7.22 -17.54 -6.11
CA VAL A 156 6.00 -17.92 -6.85
C VAL A 156 5.73 -19.42 -6.75
N ASP A 157 6.79 -20.25 -6.84
CA ASP A 157 6.68 -21.70 -6.69
C ASP A 157 6.19 -22.10 -5.28
N ALA A 158 6.74 -21.48 -4.24
CA ALA A 158 6.35 -21.74 -2.86
C ALA A 158 4.87 -21.37 -2.59
N ILE A 159 4.40 -20.25 -3.13
CA ILE A 159 2.97 -19.88 -3.07
C ILE A 159 2.15 -20.90 -3.85
N SER A 160 2.60 -21.27 -5.06
CA SER A 160 1.87 -22.17 -5.95
C SER A 160 1.55 -23.52 -5.35
N LYS A 161 2.42 -24.01 -4.47
CA LYS A 161 2.23 -25.29 -3.77
C LYS A 161 1.18 -25.28 -2.66
N VAL A 162 0.69 -24.10 -2.24
CA VAL A 162 -0.10 -23.98 -1.00
C VAL A 162 -1.45 -23.29 -1.18
N VAL A 163 -1.74 -22.77 -2.37
CA VAL A 163 -3.01 -22.07 -2.68
C VAL A 163 -3.73 -22.75 -3.84
N PRO A 164 -5.07 -22.60 -3.95
CA PRO A 164 -5.85 -23.17 -5.05
C PRO A 164 -5.49 -22.55 -6.40
N ALA A 165 -5.80 -23.23 -7.50
CA ALA A 165 -5.44 -22.83 -8.86
C ALA A 165 -5.96 -21.44 -9.25
N HIS A 166 -7.14 -21.06 -8.78
CA HIS A 166 -7.75 -19.75 -9.07
C HIS A 166 -7.11 -18.57 -8.33
N PHE A 167 -6.24 -18.81 -7.35
CA PHE A 167 -5.56 -17.74 -6.59
C PHE A 167 -4.51 -17.06 -7.46
N LYS A 168 -4.58 -15.73 -7.59
CA LYS A 168 -3.76 -14.93 -8.49
C LYS A 168 -2.70 -14.11 -7.75
N LEU A 169 -1.61 -13.79 -8.46
CA LEU A 169 -0.52 -12.97 -7.97
C LEU A 169 -0.32 -11.75 -8.84
N ASP A 170 -0.26 -10.59 -8.21
CA ASP A 170 0.15 -9.34 -8.83
C ASP A 170 1.59 -9.05 -8.38
N LEU A 171 2.51 -8.94 -9.33
CA LEU A 171 3.94 -8.80 -9.08
C LEU A 171 4.37 -7.37 -9.33
N ASP A 172 4.80 -6.66 -8.27
CA ASP A 172 5.26 -5.29 -8.34
C ASP A 172 6.75 -5.17 -7.94
N PRO A 173 7.67 -5.29 -8.90
CA PRO A 173 9.09 -5.12 -8.66
C PRO A 173 9.51 -3.67 -8.37
N ASN A 174 8.63 -2.68 -8.50
CA ASN A 174 8.95 -1.26 -8.33
C ASN A 174 10.20 -0.83 -9.14
N ALA A 175 10.20 -1.10 -10.43
CA ALA A 175 11.25 -0.76 -11.39
C ALA A 175 12.61 -1.46 -11.16
N THR A 176 12.71 -2.40 -10.21
CA THR A 176 14.00 -3.05 -9.88
C THR A 176 14.46 -4.07 -10.94
N TRP A 177 13.66 -4.37 -11.95
CA TRP A 177 14.10 -5.18 -13.09
C TRP A 177 14.84 -4.37 -14.17
N GLN A 178 15.18 -3.13 -13.85
CA GLN A 178 16.13 -2.22 -14.53
C GLN A 178 15.67 -1.76 -15.93
N ASN A 179 15.62 -2.63 -16.90
CA ASN A 179 15.27 -2.31 -18.29
C ASN A 179 14.61 -3.52 -18.99
N ALA A 180 14.12 -3.34 -20.21
CA ALA A 180 13.43 -4.39 -20.94
C ALA A 180 14.30 -5.63 -21.20
N ALA A 181 15.58 -5.45 -21.48
CA ALA A 181 16.49 -6.57 -21.77
C ALA A 181 16.68 -7.50 -20.56
N THR A 182 16.66 -6.96 -19.33
CA THR A 182 16.74 -7.73 -18.08
C THR A 182 15.39 -8.23 -17.63
N ALA A 183 14.31 -7.45 -17.79
CA ALA A 183 12.96 -7.79 -17.33
C ALA A 183 12.31 -8.90 -18.18
N ILE A 184 12.45 -8.88 -19.50
CA ILE A 184 11.81 -9.86 -20.40
C ILE A 184 12.19 -11.30 -20.06
N PRO A 185 13.46 -11.68 -19.86
CA PRO A 185 13.83 -13.03 -19.44
C PRO A 185 13.21 -13.46 -18.11
N ILE A 186 13.06 -12.53 -17.14
CA ILE A 186 12.42 -12.78 -15.85
C ILE A 186 10.93 -13.07 -16.06
N ILE A 187 10.25 -12.21 -16.84
CA ILE A 187 8.83 -12.35 -17.20
C ILE A 187 8.58 -13.71 -17.86
N LYS A 188 9.42 -14.11 -18.83
CA LYS A 188 9.28 -15.40 -19.52
C LYS A 188 9.45 -16.62 -18.58
N LYS A 189 10.26 -16.51 -17.52
CA LYS A 189 10.33 -17.54 -16.47
C LYS A 189 9.04 -17.58 -15.65
N LEU A 190 8.46 -16.45 -15.34
CA LEU A 190 7.28 -16.31 -14.48
C LEU A 190 5.97 -16.64 -15.20
N GLU A 191 5.89 -16.45 -16.51
CA GLU A 191 4.72 -16.81 -17.35
C GLU A 191 4.40 -18.30 -17.37
N LYS A 192 5.33 -19.16 -16.93
CA LYS A 192 5.07 -20.60 -16.71
C LYS A 192 4.06 -20.85 -15.59
N TYR A 193 3.82 -19.86 -14.74
CA TYR A 193 2.87 -19.93 -13.63
C TYR A 193 1.59 -19.17 -14.01
N GLU A 194 0.50 -19.87 -14.31
CA GLU A 194 -0.78 -19.28 -14.70
C GLU A 194 -1.38 -18.36 -13.63
N ARG A 195 -0.94 -18.51 -12.37
CA ARG A 195 -1.37 -17.65 -11.27
C ARG A 195 -0.76 -16.26 -11.28
N VAL A 196 0.34 -16.03 -11.98
CA VAL A 196 0.86 -14.68 -12.20
C VAL A 196 -0.13 -13.96 -13.11
N ALA A 197 -0.84 -12.97 -12.55
CA ALA A 197 -1.94 -12.30 -13.22
C ALA A 197 -1.51 -11.02 -13.92
N MET A 198 -0.54 -10.30 -13.34
CA MET A 198 -0.05 -9.04 -13.92
C MET A 198 1.32 -8.64 -13.35
N TYR A 199 1.93 -7.68 -14.03
CA TYR A 199 3.15 -7.01 -13.57
C TYR A 199 2.88 -5.52 -13.39
N GLU A 200 3.19 -4.98 -12.21
CA GLU A 200 3.14 -3.54 -11.95
C GLU A 200 4.54 -2.97 -12.02
N THR A 201 4.76 -1.96 -12.84
CA THR A 201 6.04 -1.22 -12.89
C THR A 201 7.28 -2.14 -12.92
N PRO A 202 7.41 -3.03 -13.92
CA PRO A 202 8.55 -3.96 -14.00
C PRO A 202 9.89 -3.22 -14.13
N ILE A 203 9.91 -2.13 -14.89
CA ILE A 203 11.06 -1.24 -15.12
C ILE A 203 10.65 0.21 -14.87
N PRO A 204 11.57 1.19 -14.89
CA PRO A 204 11.23 2.60 -14.71
C PRO A 204 10.08 3.04 -15.64
N GLN A 205 9.07 3.68 -15.07
CA GLN A 205 7.85 4.03 -15.80
C GLN A 205 8.08 5.06 -16.92
N HIS A 206 9.11 5.90 -16.80
CA HIS A 206 9.50 6.88 -17.83
C HIS A 206 10.20 6.25 -19.05
N ASP A 207 10.64 4.99 -18.97
CA ASP A 207 11.17 4.24 -20.11
C ASP A 207 10.00 3.73 -20.97
N VAL A 208 9.46 4.62 -21.80
CA VAL A 208 8.31 4.35 -22.69
C VAL A 208 8.62 3.20 -23.65
N LEU A 209 9.77 3.23 -24.30
CA LEU A 209 10.16 2.21 -25.27
C LEU A 209 10.35 0.84 -24.64
N GLY A 210 11.05 0.78 -23.49
CA GLY A 210 11.26 -0.47 -22.76
C GLY A 210 9.95 -1.08 -22.27
N ASN A 211 9.03 -0.28 -21.75
CA ASN A 211 7.72 -0.76 -21.30
C ASN A 211 6.85 -1.25 -22.48
N ARG A 212 6.88 -0.59 -23.64
CA ARG A 212 6.24 -1.09 -24.85
C ARG A 212 6.82 -2.43 -25.32
N GLN A 213 8.15 -2.60 -25.26
CA GLN A 213 8.80 -3.88 -25.59
C GLN A 213 8.34 -5.00 -24.65
N ILE A 214 8.26 -4.71 -23.35
CA ILE A 214 7.74 -5.67 -22.35
C ILE A 214 6.29 -6.02 -22.67
N ARG A 215 5.43 -5.02 -22.86
CA ARG A 215 4.01 -5.23 -23.17
C ARG A 215 3.82 -6.07 -24.44
N ALA A 216 4.61 -5.83 -25.48
CA ALA A 216 4.52 -6.55 -26.75
C ALA A 216 4.83 -8.05 -26.63
N VAL A 217 5.57 -8.48 -25.62
CA VAL A 217 5.99 -9.88 -25.45
C VAL A 217 5.40 -10.55 -24.21
N SER A 218 4.79 -9.80 -23.30
CA SER A 218 4.14 -10.33 -22.10
C SER A 218 2.76 -10.89 -22.43
N ASN A 219 2.46 -12.08 -21.91
CA ASN A 219 1.11 -12.67 -21.93
C ASN A 219 0.26 -12.21 -20.74
N ARG A 220 0.78 -11.30 -19.92
CA ARG A 220 0.09 -10.75 -18.76
C ARG A 220 0.04 -9.22 -18.87
N PRO A 221 -1.04 -8.58 -18.39
CA PRO A 221 -1.16 -7.14 -18.42
C PRO A 221 -0.05 -6.46 -17.62
N ILE A 222 0.35 -5.29 -18.10
CA ILE A 222 1.28 -4.38 -17.45
C ILE A 222 0.48 -3.26 -16.82
N ALA A 223 0.65 -3.05 -15.51
CA ALA A 223 0.03 -1.96 -14.77
C ALA A 223 1.05 -0.86 -14.43
N MET A 224 0.62 0.40 -14.50
CA MET A 224 1.45 1.56 -14.14
C MET A 224 0.69 2.56 -13.29
N HIS A 225 1.41 3.31 -12.47
CA HIS A 225 0.80 4.43 -11.75
C HIS A 225 0.25 5.46 -12.74
N PHE A 226 -1.00 5.87 -12.53
CA PHE A 226 -1.65 6.88 -13.37
C PHE A 226 -0.83 8.18 -13.38
N GLY A 227 -0.51 8.66 -14.59
CA GLY A 227 0.23 9.91 -14.76
C GLY A 227 1.77 9.79 -14.77
N SER A 228 2.31 8.57 -14.70
CA SER A 228 3.74 8.32 -14.86
C SER A 228 4.00 7.19 -15.85
N PRO A 229 4.41 7.49 -17.09
CA PRO A 229 4.52 8.81 -17.74
C PRO A 229 3.17 9.56 -17.81
N PRO A 230 3.09 10.79 -18.34
CA PRO A 230 1.84 11.52 -18.45
C PRO A 230 0.74 10.71 -19.13
N TYR A 231 -0.52 10.86 -18.71
CA TYR A 231 -1.67 10.08 -19.18
C TYR A 231 -1.77 9.99 -20.71
N MET A 232 -1.59 11.13 -21.41
CA MET A 232 -1.65 11.13 -22.87
C MET A 232 -0.52 10.32 -23.53
N THR A 233 0.63 10.21 -22.87
CA THR A 233 1.73 9.32 -23.32
C THR A 233 1.33 7.87 -23.16
N HIS A 234 0.71 7.49 -22.02
CA HIS A 234 0.18 6.13 -21.85
C HIS A 234 -0.76 5.73 -22.99
N VAL A 235 -1.72 6.61 -23.32
CA VAL A 235 -2.74 6.34 -24.34
C VAL A 235 -2.15 6.28 -25.73
N ARG A 236 -1.34 7.28 -26.11
CA ARG A 236 -0.77 7.38 -27.49
C ARG A 236 0.29 6.32 -27.77
N GLU A 237 1.11 6.02 -26.78
CA GLU A 237 2.24 5.11 -26.94
C GLU A 237 1.89 3.67 -26.52
N GLU A 238 0.67 3.43 -26.06
CA GLU A 238 0.21 2.10 -25.61
C GLU A 238 1.16 1.42 -24.61
N VAL A 239 1.59 2.18 -23.58
CA VAL A 239 2.68 1.79 -22.68
C VAL A 239 2.27 0.70 -21.68
N CYS A 240 0.98 0.65 -21.28
CA CYS A 240 0.46 -0.29 -20.29
C CYS A 240 -0.97 -0.73 -20.64
N ASP A 241 -1.52 -1.67 -19.84
CA ASP A 241 -2.83 -2.26 -20.01
C ASP A 241 -3.84 -1.78 -18.97
N GLY A 242 -3.38 -1.04 -17.96
CA GLY A 242 -4.23 -0.48 -16.92
C GLY A 242 -3.43 0.26 -15.86
N TYR A 243 -4.14 0.79 -14.86
CA TYR A 243 -3.55 1.77 -13.94
C TYR A 243 -3.61 1.37 -12.47
N VAL A 244 -2.66 1.91 -11.73
CA VAL A 244 -2.71 2.11 -10.29
C VAL A 244 -3.22 3.52 -10.04
N VAL A 245 -4.40 3.65 -9.45
CA VAL A 245 -5.04 4.94 -9.16
C VAL A 245 -4.92 5.23 -7.67
N CYS A 246 -4.28 6.33 -7.36
CA CYS A 246 -4.06 6.77 -5.98
C CYS A 246 -3.98 8.30 -5.91
N ALA A 247 -4.72 8.90 -4.99
CA ALA A 247 -4.67 10.33 -4.65
C ALA A 247 -5.78 10.67 -3.65
N GLY A 248 -6.03 11.96 -3.40
CA GLY A 248 -7.25 12.48 -2.79
C GLY A 248 -8.47 12.23 -3.69
N LYS A 249 -9.66 12.38 -3.14
CA LYS A 249 -10.94 12.02 -3.78
C LYS A 249 -11.11 12.61 -5.17
N SER A 250 -10.86 13.92 -5.32
CA SER A 250 -11.14 14.59 -6.59
C SER A 250 -10.23 14.14 -7.71
N GLN A 251 -8.96 13.88 -7.39
CA GLN A 251 -8.03 13.30 -8.34
C GLN A 251 -8.35 11.85 -8.67
N VAL A 252 -8.70 11.01 -7.69
CA VAL A 252 -9.12 9.61 -7.91
C VAL A 252 -10.33 9.55 -8.83
N MET A 253 -11.34 10.38 -8.61
CA MET A 253 -12.52 10.44 -9.48
C MET A 253 -12.14 10.83 -10.92
N ARG A 254 -11.30 11.85 -11.08
CA ARG A 254 -10.81 12.27 -12.42
C ARG A 254 -9.99 11.17 -13.10
N GLN A 255 -9.05 10.55 -12.38
CA GLN A 255 -8.22 9.47 -12.92
C GLN A 255 -9.07 8.26 -13.32
N GLY A 256 -10.06 7.89 -12.50
CA GLY A 256 -10.98 6.79 -12.77
C GLY A 256 -11.88 7.05 -13.98
N MET A 257 -12.39 8.27 -14.16
CA MET A 257 -13.16 8.65 -15.35
C MET A 257 -12.30 8.64 -16.62
N LEU A 258 -11.10 9.21 -16.59
CA LEU A 258 -10.18 9.18 -17.73
C LEU A 258 -9.77 7.73 -18.08
N SER A 259 -9.59 6.86 -17.09
CA SER A 259 -9.32 5.45 -17.34
C SER A 259 -10.51 4.76 -18.03
N ALA A 260 -11.73 5.09 -17.62
CA ALA A 260 -12.95 4.56 -18.23
C ALA A 260 -13.12 5.00 -19.69
N GLU A 261 -12.88 6.27 -20.00
CA GLU A 261 -12.90 6.77 -21.39
C GLU A 261 -11.87 6.08 -22.29
N ALA A 262 -10.71 5.71 -21.74
CA ALA A 262 -9.69 4.94 -22.44
C ALA A 262 -9.95 3.41 -22.42
N GLN A 263 -11.07 2.94 -21.84
CA GLN A 263 -11.40 1.52 -21.67
C GLN A 263 -10.33 0.74 -20.90
N MET A 264 -9.62 1.39 -19.97
CA MET A 264 -8.51 0.81 -19.23
C MET A 264 -8.94 0.47 -17.80
N PRO A 265 -8.79 -0.80 -17.36
CA PRO A 265 -9.05 -1.18 -15.99
C PRO A 265 -8.02 -0.58 -15.04
N PHE A 266 -8.37 -0.51 -13.76
CA PHE A 266 -7.45 -0.08 -12.72
C PHE A 266 -7.84 -0.66 -11.36
N TRP A 267 -6.93 -0.59 -10.41
CA TRP A 267 -7.24 -0.73 -8.98
C TRP A 267 -7.00 0.57 -8.22
N LEU A 268 -7.72 0.72 -7.14
CA LEU A 268 -7.48 1.77 -6.15
C LEU A 268 -6.35 1.32 -5.21
N GLN A 269 -5.30 2.11 -5.10
CA GLN A 269 -4.22 1.91 -4.13
C GLN A 269 -4.30 2.98 -3.05
N LEU A 270 -5.06 2.69 -2.01
CA LEU A 270 -5.31 3.59 -0.89
C LEU A 270 -4.87 2.88 0.39
N VAL A 271 -3.58 3.05 0.75
CA VAL A 271 -2.99 2.34 1.88
C VAL A 271 -3.52 2.87 3.21
N GLY A 272 -4.02 1.97 4.05
CA GLY A 272 -4.58 2.26 5.36
C GLY A 272 -5.20 1.03 6.00
N ASN A 273 -6.03 1.26 6.98
CA ASN A 273 -6.69 0.23 7.78
C ASN A 273 -8.21 0.16 7.46
N GLY A 274 -9.04 -0.04 8.45
CA GLY A 274 -10.47 -0.29 8.24
C GLY A 274 -11.25 0.87 7.63
N LEU A 275 -10.99 2.12 8.04
CA LEU A 275 -11.65 3.29 7.48
C LEU A 275 -11.23 3.52 6.03
N THR A 276 -9.95 3.46 5.74
CA THR A 276 -9.43 3.61 4.36
C THR A 276 -9.96 2.50 3.44
N THR A 277 -10.08 1.26 3.93
CA THR A 277 -10.66 0.15 3.16
C THR A 277 -12.13 0.40 2.87
N THR A 278 -12.87 0.91 3.84
CA THR A 278 -14.27 1.31 3.67
C THR A 278 -14.41 2.44 2.66
N TRP A 279 -13.57 3.45 2.74
CA TRP A 279 -13.50 4.56 1.78
C TRP A 279 -13.23 4.08 0.36
N ALA A 280 -12.25 3.17 0.19
CA ALA A 280 -11.96 2.56 -1.10
C ALA A 280 -13.16 1.79 -1.67
N ALA A 281 -13.98 1.16 -0.80
CA ALA A 281 -15.21 0.51 -1.24
C ALA A 281 -16.22 1.51 -1.83
N HIS A 282 -16.42 2.65 -1.19
CA HIS A 282 -17.34 3.68 -1.70
C HIS A 282 -16.87 4.25 -3.04
N LEU A 283 -15.56 4.51 -3.19
CA LEU A 283 -14.98 4.95 -4.47
C LEU A 283 -15.12 3.86 -5.55
N GLY A 284 -14.78 2.61 -5.22
CA GLY A 284 -14.90 1.48 -6.14
C GLY A 284 -16.35 1.19 -6.54
N ALA A 285 -17.32 1.55 -5.69
CA ALA A 285 -18.74 1.36 -5.98
C ALA A 285 -19.25 2.20 -7.15
N VAL A 286 -18.64 3.37 -7.41
CA VAL A 286 -19.07 4.32 -8.46
C VAL A 286 -18.14 4.39 -9.66
N LEU A 287 -16.92 3.88 -9.56
CA LEU A 287 -15.91 3.92 -10.62
C LEU A 287 -16.00 2.65 -11.49
N THR A 288 -16.54 2.76 -12.70
CA THR A 288 -16.88 1.64 -13.59
C THR A 288 -15.70 0.69 -13.88
N HIS A 289 -14.52 1.24 -14.11
CA HIS A 289 -13.31 0.49 -14.49
C HIS A 289 -12.39 0.14 -13.29
N ALA A 290 -12.81 0.39 -12.04
CA ALA A 290 -12.15 -0.11 -10.83
C ALA A 290 -12.41 -1.63 -10.66
N THR A 291 -11.97 -2.42 -11.63
CA THR A 291 -12.27 -3.85 -11.73
C THR A 291 -11.11 -4.74 -11.28
N TRP A 292 -9.92 -4.20 -11.14
CA TRP A 292 -8.77 -4.89 -10.57
C TRP A 292 -8.81 -4.84 -9.04
N PRO A 293 -8.23 -5.83 -8.33
CA PRO A 293 -8.33 -5.91 -6.87
C PRO A 293 -7.69 -4.73 -6.15
N THR A 294 -8.47 -3.99 -5.39
CA THR A 294 -8.06 -2.82 -4.59
C THR A 294 -6.98 -3.20 -3.57
N ILE A 295 -6.01 -2.32 -3.36
CA ILE A 295 -4.91 -2.47 -2.43
C ILE A 295 -5.06 -1.46 -1.29
N THR A 296 -5.33 -1.95 -0.08
CA THR A 296 -5.43 -1.11 1.13
C THR A 296 -4.42 -1.48 2.20
N CYS A 297 -3.78 -2.64 2.10
CA CYS A 297 -2.85 -3.17 3.10
C CYS A 297 -3.50 -3.43 4.48
N MET A 298 -4.83 -3.42 4.58
CA MET A 298 -5.58 -3.67 5.81
C MET A 298 -5.18 -4.97 6.51
N ASN A 299 -4.77 -5.96 5.74
CA ASN A 299 -4.35 -7.27 6.25
C ASN A 299 -3.06 -7.24 7.09
N LEU A 300 -2.30 -6.17 7.06
CA LEU A 300 -1.11 -6.00 7.90
C LEU A 300 -1.49 -5.88 9.38
N TYR A 301 -2.57 -5.17 9.68
CA TYR A 301 -2.93 -4.77 11.03
C TYR A 301 -3.58 -5.89 11.84
N SER A 302 -3.27 -5.94 13.14
CA SER A 302 -3.88 -6.88 14.07
C SER A 302 -5.33 -6.51 14.43
N HIS A 303 -5.73 -5.25 14.22
CA HIS A 303 -7.06 -4.73 14.49
C HIS A 303 -7.47 -3.68 13.44
N GLN A 304 -8.72 -3.71 12.99
CA GLN A 304 -9.23 -2.80 11.94
C GLN A 304 -9.77 -1.47 12.47
N LEU A 305 -9.77 -1.24 13.78
CA LEU A 305 -10.37 -0.09 14.48
C LEU A 305 -11.90 0.06 14.26
N LEU A 306 -12.54 -0.96 13.75
CA LEU A 306 -13.99 -1.05 13.53
C LEU A 306 -14.64 -2.04 14.48
N LYS A 307 -15.88 -1.75 14.94
CA LYS A 307 -16.68 -2.68 15.76
C LYS A 307 -17.00 -3.98 15.03
N LYS A 308 -17.30 -3.89 13.74
CA LYS A 308 -17.52 -5.05 12.86
C LYS A 308 -16.40 -5.11 11.85
N LYS A 309 -15.67 -6.23 11.83
CA LYS A 309 -14.60 -6.45 10.84
C LYS A 309 -15.16 -6.49 9.43
N ILE A 310 -14.40 -5.92 8.49
CA ILE A 310 -14.65 -6.07 7.06
C ILE A 310 -14.44 -7.54 6.72
N ASN A 311 -15.44 -8.14 6.10
CA ASN A 311 -15.41 -9.53 5.65
C ASN A 311 -15.10 -9.57 4.14
N VAL A 312 -14.23 -10.50 3.74
CA VAL A 312 -13.89 -10.73 2.33
C VAL A 312 -14.43 -12.09 1.92
N VAL A 313 -15.16 -12.14 0.82
CA VAL A 313 -15.77 -13.35 0.29
C VAL A 313 -15.43 -13.46 -1.19
N GLY A 314 -14.77 -14.54 -1.59
CA GLY A 314 -14.40 -14.76 -2.99
C GLY A 314 -13.53 -13.66 -3.61
N GLY A 315 -12.71 -12.97 -2.78
CA GLY A 315 -11.87 -11.86 -3.22
C GLY A 315 -12.55 -10.48 -3.23
N TYR A 316 -13.80 -10.39 -2.71
CA TYR A 316 -14.57 -9.15 -2.69
C TYR A 316 -15.03 -8.80 -1.27
N HIS A 317 -15.25 -7.52 -1.01
CA HIS A 317 -15.93 -7.05 0.18
C HIS A 317 -17.14 -6.18 -0.18
N GLU A 318 -18.17 -6.23 0.67
CA GLU A 318 -19.42 -5.51 0.44
C GLU A 318 -19.23 -4.00 0.63
N VAL A 319 -19.86 -3.19 -0.23
CA VAL A 319 -19.96 -1.74 -0.07
C VAL A 319 -20.96 -1.44 1.06
N PRO A 320 -20.57 -0.70 2.11
CA PRO A 320 -21.48 -0.39 3.20
C PRO A 320 -22.67 0.44 2.73
N LYS A 321 -23.88 0.13 3.27
CA LYS A 321 -25.17 0.75 2.88
C LYS A 321 -25.68 1.77 3.90
N GLY A 322 -25.04 1.86 5.06
CA GLY A 322 -25.44 2.82 6.11
C GLY A 322 -24.98 4.26 5.82
N PRO A 323 -25.55 5.25 6.52
CA PRO A 323 -25.18 6.64 6.37
C PRO A 323 -23.69 6.90 6.60
N GLY A 324 -23.13 7.84 5.83
CA GLY A 324 -21.71 8.13 5.83
C GLY A 324 -20.89 6.97 5.30
N LEU A 325 -19.78 6.64 5.96
CA LEU A 325 -18.98 5.44 5.65
C LEU A 325 -19.71 4.13 5.98
N GLY A 326 -20.86 4.20 6.68
CA GLY A 326 -21.67 3.01 7.00
C GLY A 326 -21.02 2.04 7.99
N VAL A 327 -19.98 2.46 8.71
CA VAL A 327 -19.26 1.65 9.70
C VAL A 327 -19.24 2.35 11.07
N LYS A 328 -19.00 1.57 12.13
CA LYS A 328 -18.88 2.08 13.51
C LYS A 328 -17.46 1.88 14.00
N ILE A 329 -16.85 2.95 14.52
CA ILE A 329 -15.53 2.92 15.14
C ILE A 329 -15.57 2.14 16.43
N ASP A 330 -14.53 1.34 16.68
CA ASP A 330 -14.25 0.73 17.97
C ASP A 330 -13.43 1.70 18.82
N GLU A 331 -14.11 2.60 19.51
CA GLU A 331 -13.46 3.62 20.36
C GLU A 331 -12.62 3.01 21.50
N LYS A 332 -12.96 1.80 21.95
CA LYS A 332 -12.13 1.08 22.93
C LYS A 332 -10.79 0.67 22.33
N ALA A 333 -10.79 0.22 21.07
CA ALA A 333 -9.57 -0.09 20.35
C ALA A 333 -8.77 1.18 20.02
N VAL A 334 -9.44 2.27 19.64
CA VAL A 334 -8.79 3.58 19.46
C VAL A 334 -8.09 4.02 20.73
N ALA A 335 -8.77 4.01 21.87
CA ALA A 335 -8.18 4.36 23.16
C ALA A 335 -7.00 3.44 23.56
N LYS A 336 -7.11 2.14 23.26
CA LYS A 336 -6.05 1.15 23.52
C LYS A 336 -4.77 1.42 22.73
N TYR A 337 -4.89 1.84 21.47
CA TYR A 337 -3.75 2.03 20.56
C TYR A 337 -3.32 3.50 20.47
N ARG A 338 -4.02 4.42 21.13
CA ARG A 338 -3.69 5.84 21.15
C ARG A 338 -2.28 6.06 21.71
N VAL A 339 -1.46 6.79 20.97
CA VAL A 339 -0.15 7.22 21.46
C VAL A 339 -0.36 8.26 22.57
N ASN A 340 0.31 8.12 23.70
CA ASN A 340 0.10 9.00 24.83
C ASN A 340 0.62 10.42 24.56
N GLU A 341 -0.01 11.42 25.17
CA GLU A 341 0.28 12.83 24.96
C GLU A 341 1.72 13.23 25.31
N LYS A 342 2.32 12.60 26.31
CA LYS A 342 3.71 12.87 26.69
C LYS A 342 4.68 12.46 25.57
N THR A 343 4.43 11.32 24.92
CA THR A 343 5.22 10.86 23.78
C THR A 343 5.02 11.78 22.59
N LEU A 344 3.76 12.15 22.28
CA LEU A 344 3.46 13.09 21.17
C LEU A 344 4.11 14.45 21.39
N LYS A 345 4.02 14.99 22.62
CA LYS A 345 4.64 16.27 22.98
C LYS A 345 6.15 16.25 22.74
N LYS A 346 6.84 15.18 23.19
CA LYS A 346 8.28 15.02 22.96
C LYS A 346 8.62 15.12 21.46
N PHE A 347 7.90 14.40 20.60
CA PHE A 347 8.14 14.43 19.15
C PHE A 347 7.78 15.78 18.52
N SER A 348 6.75 16.46 19.02
CA SER A 348 6.36 17.80 18.56
C SER A 348 7.41 18.84 18.91
N ASP A 349 7.96 18.79 20.11
CA ASP A 349 9.01 19.71 20.59
C ASP A 349 10.32 19.51 19.81
N GLU A 350 10.60 18.30 19.35
CA GLU A 350 11.74 17.97 18.47
C GLU A 350 11.48 18.29 16.98
N GLY A 351 10.29 18.81 16.64
CA GLY A 351 9.89 19.16 15.25
C GLY A 351 9.61 17.96 14.36
N SER A 352 9.48 16.75 14.92
CA SER A 352 9.17 15.52 14.18
C SER A 352 7.82 14.94 14.60
N LEU A 353 7.20 14.22 13.68
CA LEU A 353 6.03 13.39 13.99
C LEU A 353 6.45 12.15 14.76
N TYR A 354 5.52 11.62 15.61
CA TYR A 354 5.74 10.31 16.21
C TYR A 354 6.07 9.29 15.12
N ASP A 355 7.18 8.59 15.30
CA ASP A 355 7.57 7.44 14.49
C ASP A 355 7.95 6.28 15.40
N ARG A 356 7.79 5.07 14.92
CA ARG A 356 8.28 3.89 15.62
C ARG A 356 9.81 3.89 15.60
N PRO A 357 10.46 3.43 16.68
CA PRO A 357 11.90 3.23 16.67
C PRO A 357 12.34 2.36 15.50
N ASP A 358 13.39 2.80 14.80
CA ASP A 358 14.01 2.00 13.74
C ASP A 358 14.47 0.65 14.33
N PRO A 359 14.02 -0.48 13.78
CA PRO A 359 14.42 -1.80 14.25
C PRO A 359 15.92 -2.11 14.15
N ARG A 360 16.71 -1.31 13.46
CA ARG A 360 18.16 -1.49 13.24
C ARG A 360 18.49 -2.91 12.76
N ILE A 361 18.32 -3.15 11.48
CA ILE A 361 18.51 -4.46 10.85
C ILE A 361 19.54 -4.34 9.73
N ILE A 362 20.58 -5.17 9.76
CA ILE A 362 21.43 -5.37 8.58
C ILE A 362 20.74 -6.38 7.67
N ASN A 363 20.41 -5.93 6.46
CA ASN A 363 19.86 -6.77 5.40
C ASN A 363 21.02 -7.33 4.57
N SER A 364 21.34 -8.61 4.75
CA SER A 364 22.41 -9.30 4.03
C SER A 364 21.83 -10.10 2.88
N ILE A 365 22.10 -9.66 1.65
CA ILE A 365 21.70 -10.34 0.42
C ILE A 365 22.80 -11.34 0.08
N VAL A 366 22.48 -12.63 0.10
CA VAL A 366 23.47 -13.72 -0.04
C VAL A 366 23.21 -14.46 -1.34
N TYR A 367 24.24 -14.53 -2.19
CA TYR A 367 24.23 -15.25 -3.44
C TYR A 367 24.76 -16.68 -3.27
N THR A 368 24.48 -17.53 -4.26
CA THR A 368 24.87 -18.96 -4.24
C THR A 368 26.39 -19.20 -4.32
N ASP A 369 27.13 -18.22 -4.86
CA ASP A 369 28.60 -18.25 -4.91
C ASP A 369 29.28 -17.82 -3.59
N GLY A 370 28.48 -17.52 -2.56
CA GLY A 370 28.94 -17.05 -1.26
C GLY A 370 29.30 -15.55 -1.22
N SER A 371 29.10 -14.80 -2.30
CA SER A 371 29.18 -13.34 -2.23
C SER A 371 27.94 -12.78 -1.52
N CYS A 372 28.09 -11.61 -0.90
CA CYS A 372 26.96 -10.97 -0.25
C CYS A 372 27.04 -9.43 -0.36
N ILE A 373 25.86 -8.78 -0.16
CA ILE A 373 25.70 -7.34 -0.06
C ILE A 373 24.98 -7.05 1.25
N HIS A 374 25.59 -6.23 2.11
CA HIS A 374 24.98 -5.79 3.36
C HIS A 374 24.41 -4.38 3.18
N MET A 375 23.17 -4.17 3.60
CA MET A 375 22.48 -2.88 3.59
C MET A 375 21.91 -2.58 4.98
N GLY A 376 22.08 -1.37 5.47
CA GLY A 376 21.51 -0.92 6.74
C GLY A 376 20.03 -0.53 6.62
N ARG A 377 19.55 -0.23 5.40
CA ARG A 377 18.14 0.07 5.09
C ARG A 377 17.74 -0.62 3.78
N SER A 378 16.56 -1.22 3.76
CA SER A 378 16.04 -1.85 2.53
C SER A 378 15.85 -0.83 1.40
N SER A 379 15.51 0.42 1.72
CA SER A 379 15.35 1.50 0.73
C SER A 379 16.60 1.77 -0.11
N GLN A 380 17.80 1.50 0.42
CA GLN A 380 19.05 1.60 -0.34
C GLN A 380 19.10 0.64 -1.54
N GLY A 381 18.41 -0.50 -1.43
CA GLY A 381 18.38 -1.51 -2.48
C GLY A 381 17.77 -1.01 -3.78
N TYR A 382 16.76 -0.16 -3.74
CA TYR A 382 16.10 0.35 -4.94
C TYR A 382 17.07 1.07 -5.87
N SER A 383 17.79 2.07 -5.36
CA SER A 383 18.78 2.80 -6.15
C SER A 383 19.99 1.94 -6.50
N TYR A 384 20.49 1.14 -5.54
CA TYR A 384 21.67 0.30 -5.73
C TYR A 384 21.49 -0.73 -6.86
N PHE A 385 20.39 -1.46 -6.86
CA PHE A 385 20.07 -2.43 -7.92
C PHE A 385 19.59 -1.74 -9.20
N GLY A 386 18.85 -0.65 -9.09
CA GLY A 386 18.38 0.14 -10.24
C GLY A 386 19.52 0.72 -11.07
N THR A 387 20.66 1.04 -10.45
CA THR A 387 21.89 1.52 -11.13
C THR A 387 22.84 0.40 -11.56
N GLY A 388 22.40 -0.87 -11.50
CA GLY A 388 23.16 -2.01 -12.00
C GLY A 388 24.25 -2.53 -11.05
N ASN A 389 24.26 -2.15 -9.78
CA ASN A 389 25.21 -2.67 -8.79
C ASN A 389 24.91 -4.11 -8.33
N GLY A 390 23.84 -4.70 -8.84
CA GLY A 390 23.47 -6.09 -8.62
C GLY A 390 22.58 -6.58 -9.76
N PRO A 391 22.45 -7.92 -9.96
CA PRO A 391 21.58 -8.46 -10.98
C PRO A 391 20.11 -8.21 -10.63
N ALA A 392 19.28 -7.95 -11.66
CA ALA A 392 17.83 -7.80 -11.50
C ALA A 392 17.14 -9.10 -11.01
N TYR A 393 17.78 -10.23 -11.26
CA TYR A 393 17.40 -11.58 -10.80
C TYR A 393 18.62 -12.45 -10.62
N ALA A 394 18.63 -13.24 -9.55
CA ALA A 394 19.58 -14.33 -9.35
C ALA A 394 18.87 -15.53 -8.73
N GLU A 395 19.08 -16.71 -9.31
CA GLU A 395 18.55 -17.96 -8.80
C GLU A 395 19.19 -18.29 -7.44
N GLY A 396 18.38 -18.70 -6.47
CA GLY A 396 18.84 -19.08 -5.13
C GLY A 396 19.31 -17.92 -4.25
N VAL A 397 19.21 -16.67 -4.70
CA VAL A 397 19.50 -15.50 -3.87
C VAL A 397 18.52 -15.43 -2.69
N ARG A 398 19.04 -15.08 -1.51
CA ARG A 398 18.22 -14.91 -0.31
C ARG A 398 18.67 -13.72 0.52
N LEU A 399 17.73 -13.10 1.20
CA LEU A 399 18.00 -12.08 2.19
C LEU A 399 18.01 -12.69 3.58
N VAL A 400 19.03 -12.35 4.36
CA VAL A 400 19.16 -12.69 5.78
C VAL A 400 19.08 -11.40 6.58
N ALA A 401 17.99 -11.23 7.30
CA ALA A 401 17.82 -10.09 8.22
C ALA A 401 18.61 -10.40 9.51
N ARG A 402 19.51 -9.50 9.87
CA ARG A 402 20.36 -9.58 11.06
C ARG A 402 20.02 -8.41 11.99
N PRO A 403 19.11 -8.60 12.96
CA PRO A 403 18.84 -7.60 14.00
C PRO A 403 20.11 -7.29 14.80
N ASP A 404 20.12 -6.13 15.47
CA ASP A 404 21.21 -5.74 16.38
C ASP A 404 21.39 -6.81 17.46
N ASP A 405 22.55 -7.43 17.49
CA ASP A 405 22.94 -8.47 18.43
C ASP A 405 23.80 -7.95 19.59
N GLY A 406 24.05 -6.62 19.61
CA GLY A 406 24.87 -5.94 20.62
C GLY A 406 26.38 -6.10 20.41
N SER A 407 26.83 -6.81 19.38
CA SER A 407 28.27 -7.02 19.14
C SER A 407 28.94 -5.79 18.49
N LYS A 408 30.24 -5.61 18.74
CA LYS A 408 31.06 -4.56 18.11
C LYS A 408 31.16 -4.76 16.60
N GLU A 409 31.24 -6.01 16.17
CA GLU A 409 31.31 -6.44 14.77
C GLU A 409 30.04 -6.04 14.04
N TRP A 410 28.87 -6.33 14.63
CA TRP A 410 27.60 -5.93 14.07
C TRP A 410 27.50 -4.39 13.97
N ALA A 411 27.84 -3.68 15.05
CA ALA A 411 27.78 -2.21 15.09
C ALA A 411 28.69 -1.56 14.05
N ALA A 412 29.90 -2.09 13.87
CA ALA A 412 30.87 -1.62 12.86
C ALA A 412 30.35 -1.87 11.43
N LEU A 413 29.77 -3.03 11.16
CA LEU A 413 29.17 -3.35 9.86
C LEU A 413 27.92 -2.47 9.59
N TYR A 414 27.05 -2.30 10.59
CA TYR A 414 25.85 -1.47 10.47
C TYR A 414 26.19 -0.01 10.15
N LYS A 415 27.18 0.54 10.84
CA LYS A 415 27.67 1.92 10.57
C LYS A 415 28.10 2.11 9.12
N ARG A 416 28.78 1.14 8.53
CA ARG A 416 29.20 1.18 7.12
C ARG A 416 28.00 0.96 6.19
N ALA A 417 27.17 -0.04 6.49
CA ALA A 417 26.07 -0.47 5.65
C ALA A 417 24.90 0.53 5.59
N ILE A 418 24.74 1.41 6.61
CA ILE A 418 23.71 2.45 6.61
C ILE A 418 24.11 3.66 5.72
N GLU A 419 25.42 3.90 5.56
CA GLU A 419 25.92 4.94 4.67
C GLU A 419 25.82 4.52 3.19
N HIS A 420 26.26 3.29 2.89
CA HIS A 420 26.16 2.70 1.55
C HIS A 420 26.21 1.15 1.63
N PRO A 421 25.65 0.43 0.64
CA PRO A 421 25.74 -1.03 0.61
C PRO A 421 27.19 -1.52 0.56
N VAL A 422 27.49 -2.55 1.38
CA VAL A 422 28.84 -3.11 1.54
C VAL A 422 28.89 -4.50 0.90
N ARG A 423 29.80 -4.70 -0.08
CA ARG A 423 30.06 -6.04 -0.64
C ARG A 423 31.09 -6.79 0.19
N ASP A 424 30.82 -8.08 0.41
CA ASP A 424 31.71 -8.96 1.19
C ASP A 424 31.47 -10.44 0.79
N ARG A 425 32.18 -11.34 1.47
CA ARG A 425 31.88 -12.77 1.49
C ARG A 425 30.99 -13.08 2.67
N TRP A 426 29.98 -13.93 2.44
CA TRP A 426 29.05 -14.33 3.49
C TRP A 426 29.77 -15.15 4.57
N LYS A 427 29.63 -14.69 5.80
CA LYS A 427 30.04 -15.40 7.01
C LYS A 427 28.78 -15.67 7.82
N PRO A 428 28.41 -16.96 8.01
CA PRO A 428 27.18 -17.35 8.74
C PRO A 428 27.11 -16.81 10.15
#